data_e8205eb08c846c58a572aab031262a0c
#
_entry.id   e8205eb08c846c58a572aab031262a0c
#
_cell.length_a   1.000
_cell.length_b   1.000
_cell.length_c   1.000
_cell.angle_alpha   90.00
_cell.angle_beta   90.00
_cell.angle_gamma   90.00
#
_symmetry.space_group_name_H-M   'P 1'
#
loop_
_entity.id
_entity.type
_entity.pdbx_description
1 polymer ?
#
loop_
_entity_poly.entity_id
_entity_poly.type
_entity_poly.pdbx_seq_one_letter_code
_entity_poly.pdbx_strand_id
1 'polypeptide(L)'
;PEKMLFIPANNSSTGFFQLLNDSNGRGLIFETEGDTMAQAFKSDYGNYSHGFRNAFQHEPITYYRRTDRELVEIERPCLSALLSGTPKQIGTLIPNAENGLFSRFMFYVMNIQPYWKDVFAANTDNGMDEHFADLANEFFNLYEALNNNAEIVFSLTQEQKSKFNQFFTETQSMYISLKGLDYIGTVRRSGLIAFRIMMVCSVLRILETGDFSSPMVCEDVDFTNTIQIVKLLVKHAAKVYSDLPEEPARAKPKSRKERFLDALPYNFNRQGYLTIATKLNIPDKTAQGYITDFVKAGILDKDGQDLYINQNAKPSNPETLGSQDAQEVQEG
;
A
#
# COMPACT_ATOMS: atom_id res chain seq x y z
N PRO A 1 31.38 -11.92 14.44
CA PRO A 1 30.25 -12.58 13.76
C PRO A 1 30.26 -12.20 12.29
N GLU A 2 29.91 -13.13 11.42
CA GLU A 2 29.72 -12.83 10.01
C GLU A 2 28.55 -11.88 9.84
N LYS A 3 28.72 -10.81 9.05
CA LYS A 3 27.66 -9.87 8.75
C LYS A 3 26.74 -10.50 7.71
N MET A 4 25.47 -10.67 8.05
CA MET A 4 24.46 -11.21 7.14
C MET A 4 23.59 -10.07 6.63
N LEU A 5 23.78 -9.64 5.39
CA LEU A 5 22.89 -8.66 4.75
C LEU A 5 21.48 -9.23 4.60
N PHE A 6 21.37 -10.50 4.18
CA PHE A 6 20.08 -11.19 4.02
C PHE A 6 19.65 -11.80 5.36
N ILE A 7 18.60 -11.26 5.94
CA ILE A 7 18.04 -11.75 7.21
C ILE A 7 16.88 -12.68 6.89
N PRO A 8 16.95 -13.98 7.26
CA PRO A 8 15.84 -14.91 7.04
C PRO A 8 14.57 -14.47 7.77
N ALA A 9 13.40 -14.58 7.12
CA ALA A 9 12.14 -14.19 7.72
C ALA A 9 11.62 -15.13 8.80
N ASN A 10 12.07 -16.38 8.81
CA ASN A 10 11.65 -17.42 9.78
C ASN A 10 12.39 -17.34 11.13
N ASN A 11 12.77 -16.16 11.55
CA ASN A 11 13.46 -15.92 12.81
C ASN A 11 12.51 -15.70 14.00
N SER A 12 13.01 -15.92 15.22
CA SER A 12 12.44 -15.30 16.41
C SER A 12 12.69 -13.80 16.38
N SER A 13 11.89 -13.02 17.12
CA SER A 13 12.10 -11.55 17.20
C SER A 13 13.50 -11.20 17.73
N THR A 14 13.98 -11.94 18.73
CA THR A 14 15.34 -11.76 19.28
C THR A 14 16.42 -12.07 18.25
N GLY A 15 16.28 -13.17 17.51
CA GLY A 15 17.23 -13.55 16.45
C GLY A 15 17.25 -12.54 15.32
N PHE A 16 16.09 -12.05 14.92
CA PHE A 16 15.96 -11.02 13.90
C PHE A 16 16.70 -9.72 14.29
N PHE A 17 16.44 -9.20 15.50
CA PHE A 17 17.09 -7.96 15.95
C PHE A 17 18.60 -8.15 16.20
N GLN A 18 19.02 -9.36 16.62
CA GLN A 18 20.44 -9.65 16.77
C GLN A 18 21.16 -9.61 15.42
N LEU A 19 20.63 -10.28 14.38
CA LEU A 19 21.21 -10.25 13.04
C LEU A 19 21.26 -8.84 12.46
N LEU A 20 20.21 -8.06 12.68
CA LEU A 20 20.17 -6.64 12.24
C LEU A 20 21.23 -5.81 12.98
N ASN A 21 21.41 -6.03 14.29
CA ASN A 21 22.44 -5.35 15.09
C ASN A 21 23.86 -5.76 14.64
N ASP A 22 24.12 -7.04 14.44
CA ASP A 22 25.42 -7.58 14.00
C ASP A 22 25.83 -7.02 12.62
N SER A 23 24.84 -6.65 11.81
CA SER A 23 25.00 -6.00 10.50
C SER A 23 25.00 -4.46 10.56
N ASN A 24 25.29 -3.87 11.72
CA ASN A 24 25.29 -2.42 11.96
C ASN A 24 23.94 -1.75 11.63
N GLY A 25 22.85 -2.42 11.96
CA GLY A 25 21.49 -1.93 11.71
C GLY A 25 21.02 -2.00 10.26
N ARG A 26 21.77 -2.66 9.36
CA ARG A 26 21.44 -2.81 7.94
C ARG A 26 21.01 -4.24 7.63
N GLY A 27 19.93 -4.40 6.86
CA GLY A 27 19.45 -5.73 6.49
C GLY A 27 18.45 -5.72 5.35
N LEU A 28 18.35 -6.86 4.67
CA LEU A 28 17.38 -7.14 3.62
C LEU A 28 16.67 -8.46 3.92
N ILE A 29 15.35 -8.44 3.96
CA ILE A 29 14.55 -9.65 3.91
C ILE A 29 14.14 -9.88 2.47
N PHE A 30 14.47 -11.04 1.93
CA PHE A 30 14.08 -11.47 0.60
C PHE A 30 13.42 -12.84 0.69
N GLU A 31 12.10 -12.88 0.46
CA GLU A 31 11.32 -14.13 0.52
C GLU A 31 10.45 -14.27 -0.71
N THR A 32 10.57 -15.40 -1.36
CA THR A 32 9.73 -15.76 -2.51
C THR A 32 8.33 -16.23 -2.09
N GLU A 33 8.17 -16.61 -0.82
CA GLU A 33 6.91 -17.04 -0.21
C GLU A 33 6.62 -16.20 1.03
N GLY A 34 5.74 -15.22 0.89
CA GLY A 34 5.42 -14.25 1.95
C GLY A 34 4.79 -14.85 3.20
N ASP A 35 4.30 -16.10 3.14
CA ASP A 35 3.78 -16.82 4.30
C ASP A 35 4.85 -17.25 5.29
N THR A 36 6.12 -17.37 4.88
CA THR A 36 7.25 -17.60 5.80
C THR A 36 7.27 -16.53 6.89
N MET A 37 7.22 -15.26 6.51
CA MET A 37 7.16 -14.14 7.45
C MET A 37 5.83 -14.09 8.21
N ALA A 38 4.72 -14.44 7.55
CA ALA A 38 3.41 -14.51 8.19
C ALA A 38 3.35 -15.56 9.30
N GLN A 39 4.01 -16.71 9.13
CA GLN A 39 4.12 -17.75 10.14
C GLN A 39 4.98 -17.28 11.33
N ALA A 40 6.11 -16.61 11.07
CA ALA A 40 6.92 -16.01 12.12
C ALA A 40 6.13 -15.02 12.96
N PHE A 41 5.34 -14.13 12.34
CA PHE A 41 4.52 -13.13 13.05
C PHE A 41 3.40 -13.73 13.90
N LYS A 42 2.93 -14.93 13.58
CA LYS A 42 1.91 -15.65 14.36
C LYS A 42 2.46 -16.41 15.54
N SER A 43 3.77 -16.67 15.56
CA SER A 43 4.39 -17.40 16.67
C SER A 43 4.54 -16.51 17.90
N ASP A 44 4.47 -17.08 19.09
CA ASP A 44 4.56 -16.36 20.36
C ASP A 44 5.87 -15.55 20.51
N TYR A 45 6.94 -15.99 19.86
CA TYR A 45 8.28 -15.39 19.97
C TYR A 45 8.78 -14.76 18.68
N GLY A 46 7.99 -14.78 17.59
CA GLY A 46 8.44 -14.36 16.26
C GLY A 46 7.86 -13.03 15.77
N ASN A 47 7.01 -12.37 16.53
CA ASN A 47 6.40 -11.13 16.05
C ASN A 47 7.36 -9.94 16.19
N TYR A 48 8.15 -9.69 15.16
CA TYR A 48 9.02 -8.52 15.06
C TYR A 48 8.45 -7.41 14.16
N SER A 49 7.13 -7.40 13.91
CA SER A 49 6.46 -6.41 13.03
C SER A 49 6.63 -4.96 13.52
N HIS A 50 6.80 -4.75 14.84
CA HIS A 50 7.09 -3.42 15.38
C HIS A 50 8.46 -2.90 14.90
N GLY A 51 9.45 -3.77 14.73
CA GLY A 51 10.75 -3.41 14.17
C GLY A 51 10.66 -2.87 12.75
N PHE A 52 9.77 -3.41 11.91
CA PHE A 52 9.50 -2.84 10.58
C PHE A 52 8.94 -1.42 10.67
N ARG A 53 8.07 -1.15 11.64
CA ARG A 53 7.47 0.18 11.80
C ARG A 53 8.52 1.20 12.23
N ASN A 54 9.42 0.83 13.13
CA ASN A 54 10.52 1.68 13.58
C ASN A 54 11.57 1.86 12.46
N ALA A 55 12.01 0.76 11.84
CA ALA A 55 12.99 0.81 10.78
C ALA A 55 12.54 1.64 9.56
N PHE A 56 11.24 1.65 9.26
CA PHE A 56 10.69 2.49 8.19
C PHE A 56 10.93 4.00 8.42
N GLN A 57 10.98 4.44 9.66
CA GLN A 57 11.27 5.82 10.06
C GLN A 57 12.72 6.02 10.52
N HIS A 58 13.55 4.98 10.46
CA HIS A 58 14.90 4.96 11.06
C HIS A 58 14.88 5.30 12.57
N GLU A 59 13.76 4.99 13.25
CA GLU A 59 13.61 5.15 14.70
C GLU A 59 14.38 4.06 15.43
N PRO A 60 14.99 4.36 16.59
CA PRO A 60 15.75 3.38 17.35
C PRO A 60 14.93 2.14 17.72
N ILE A 61 15.59 0.99 17.67
CA ILE A 61 15.03 -0.28 18.12
C ILE A 61 15.84 -0.74 19.31
N THR A 62 15.18 -0.86 20.47
CA THR A 62 15.81 -1.36 21.70
C THR A 62 15.13 -2.65 22.13
N TYR A 63 15.90 -3.62 22.55
CA TYR A 63 15.37 -4.80 23.23
C TYR A 63 16.33 -5.33 24.29
N TYR A 64 15.77 -5.97 25.31
CA TYR A 64 16.53 -6.53 26.41
C TYR A 64 16.44 -8.05 26.42
N ARG A 65 17.60 -8.70 26.36
CA ARG A 65 17.74 -10.15 26.39
C ARG A 65 17.90 -10.64 27.83
N ARG A 66 16.86 -11.22 28.40
CA ARG A 66 16.87 -11.64 29.82
C ARG A 66 17.91 -12.73 30.09
N THR A 67 18.12 -13.64 29.14
CA THR A 67 19.03 -14.78 29.29
C THR A 67 20.46 -14.33 29.49
N ASP A 68 20.93 -13.39 28.69
CA ASP A 68 22.31 -12.91 28.68
C ASP A 68 22.45 -11.56 29.38
N ARG A 69 21.34 -10.98 29.88
CA ARG A 69 21.27 -9.64 30.49
C ARG A 69 21.85 -8.55 29.57
N GLU A 70 21.65 -8.71 28.29
CA GLU A 70 22.16 -7.82 27.25
C GLU A 70 21.09 -6.82 26.81
N LEU A 71 21.44 -5.53 26.81
CA LEU A 71 20.67 -4.48 26.17
C LEU A 71 21.22 -4.27 24.76
N VAL A 72 20.39 -4.45 23.75
CA VAL A 72 20.73 -4.17 22.36
C VAL A 72 19.98 -2.94 21.90
N GLU A 73 20.71 -1.99 21.32
CA GLU A 73 20.18 -0.74 20.81
C GLU A 73 20.69 -0.53 19.37
N ILE A 74 19.75 -0.46 18.43
CA ILE A 74 20.00 -0.17 17.03
C ILE A 74 19.52 1.27 16.79
N GLU A 75 20.45 2.23 16.81
CA GLU A 75 20.13 3.65 16.76
C GLU A 75 19.46 4.09 15.45
N ARG A 76 19.95 3.59 14.31
CA ARG A 76 19.46 3.97 12.98
C ARG A 76 19.25 2.73 12.10
N PRO A 77 18.20 1.96 12.31
CA PRO A 77 17.94 0.76 11.53
C PRO A 77 17.61 1.12 10.08
N CYS A 78 18.25 0.41 9.14
CA CYS A 78 18.03 0.48 7.71
C CYS A 78 17.64 -0.92 7.20
N LEU A 79 16.35 -1.19 7.20
CA LEU A 79 15.79 -2.48 6.81
C LEU A 79 15.00 -2.33 5.51
N SER A 80 15.30 -3.19 4.56
CA SER A 80 14.51 -3.39 3.34
C SER A 80 13.86 -4.77 3.36
N ALA A 81 12.70 -4.89 2.70
CA ALA A 81 12.04 -6.19 2.53
C ALA A 81 11.46 -6.30 1.11
N LEU A 82 11.73 -7.42 0.46
CA LEU A 82 11.12 -7.80 -0.81
C LEU A 82 10.46 -9.16 -0.63
N LEU A 83 9.14 -9.19 -0.79
CA LEU A 83 8.32 -10.37 -0.57
C LEU A 83 7.47 -10.62 -1.79
N SER A 84 7.33 -11.87 -2.21
CA SER A 84 6.31 -12.25 -3.17
C SER A 84 5.33 -13.24 -2.56
N GLY A 85 4.15 -13.36 -3.16
CA GLY A 85 3.13 -14.27 -2.67
C GLY A 85 1.77 -14.05 -3.31
N THR A 86 0.83 -14.89 -2.95
CA THR A 86 -0.56 -14.80 -3.40
C THR A 86 -1.34 -13.76 -2.58
N PRO A 87 -2.47 -13.21 -3.08
CA PRO A 87 -3.32 -12.30 -2.32
C PRO A 87 -3.73 -12.86 -0.95
N LYS A 88 -3.97 -14.17 -0.85
CA LYS A 88 -4.35 -14.83 0.41
C LYS A 88 -3.21 -14.80 1.44
N GLN A 89 -1.96 -14.96 1.00
CA GLN A 89 -0.77 -14.88 1.87
C GLN A 89 -0.59 -13.47 2.42
N ILE A 90 -0.89 -12.43 1.64
CA ILE A 90 -0.88 -11.04 2.11
C ILE A 90 -1.86 -10.83 3.26
N GLY A 91 -3.10 -11.31 3.14
CA GLY A 91 -4.10 -11.22 4.22
C GLY A 91 -3.68 -11.98 5.49
N THR A 92 -2.85 -13.01 5.34
CA THR A 92 -2.27 -13.74 6.47
C THR A 92 -1.15 -12.96 7.15
N LEU A 93 -0.30 -12.28 6.38
CA LEU A 93 0.81 -11.47 6.86
C LEU A 93 0.32 -10.16 7.50
N ILE A 94 -0.66 -9.53 6.90
CA ILE A 94 -1.24 -8.26 7.32
C ILE A 94 -2.74 -8.47 7.57
N PRO A 95 -3.10 -9.02 8.74
CA PRO A 95 -4.48 -9.41 9.02
C PRO A 95 -5.43 -8.20 9.13
N ASN A 96 -4.89 -7.02 9.45
CA ASN A 96 -5.65 -5.77 9.40
C ASN A 96 -4.74 -4.60 8.97
N ALA A 97 -5.35 -3.56 8.43
CA ALA A 97 -4.63 -2.38 7.96
C ALA A 97 -4.31 -1.38 9.09
N GLU A 98 -4.96 -1.49 10.25
CA GLU A 98 -4.82 -0.53 11.37
C GLU A 98 -3.50 -0.70 12.13
N ASN A 99 -2.85 -1.88 12.06
CA ASN A 99 -1.59 -2.11 12.77
C ASN A 99 -0.40 -1.29 12.22
N GLY A 100 -0.63 -0.52 11.15
CA GLY A 100 0.36 0.36 10.53
C GLY A 100 1.41 -0.36 9.68
N LEU A 101 1.43 -1.68 9.62
CA LEU A 101 2.36 -2.43 8.76
C LEU A 101 1.97 -2.28 7.30
N PHE A 102 0.66 -2.40 6.98
CA PHE A 102 0.12 -2.25 5.64
C PHE A 102 0.64 -0.99 4.92
N SER A 103 0.55 0.14 5.57
CA SER A 103 0.90 1.44 4.99
C SER A 103 2.40 1.66 4.76
N ARG A 104 3.25 0.73 5.18
CA ARG A 104 4.70 0.76 5.00
C ARG A 104 5.19 -0.12 3.85
N PHE A 105 4.32 -0.99 3.32
CA PHE A 105 4.61 -1.77 2.13
C PHE A 105 4.09 -1.08 0.87
N MET A 106 4.84 -1.23 -0.21
CA MET A 106 4.35 -1.01 -1.57
C MET A 106 3.82 -2.32 -2.12
N PHE A 107 2.64 -2.30 -2.70
CA PHE A 107 2.04 -3.48 -3.31
C PHE A 107 2.10 -3.38 -4.82
N TYR A 108 2.67 -4.38 -5.46
CA TYR A 108 2.63 -4.53 -6.90
C TYR A 108 1.81 -5.77 -7.25
N VAL A 109 0.62 -5.54 -7.83
CA VAL A 109 -0.29 -6.62 -8.23
C VAL A 109 -0.02 -6.97 -9.69
N MET A 110 0.48 -8.18 -9.93
CA MET A 110 0.73 -8.69 -11.27
C MET A 110 -0.54 -9.28 -11.87
N ASN A 111 -0.81 -8.95 -13.14
CA ASN A 111 -1.85 -9.61 -13.90
C ASN A 111 -1.27 -10.85 -14.58
N ILE A 112 -1.72 -12.02 -14.17
CA ILE A 112 -1.30 -13.29 -14.76
C ILE A 112 -2.04 -13.46 -16.09
N GLN A 113 -1.28 -13.68 -17.16
CA GLN A 113 -1.86 -14.03 -18.45
C GLN A 113 -2.21 -15.53 -18.46
N PRO A 114 -3.45 -15.91 -18.75
CA PRO A 114 -3.91 -17.31 -18.67
C PRO A 114 -3.52 -18.12 -19.92
N TYR A 115 -2.25 -18.16 -20.25
CA TYR A 115 -1.76 -19.03 -21.32
C TYR A 115 -0.72 -20.02 -20.79
N TRP A 116 -0.74 -21.22 -21.36
CA TRP A 116 0.26 -22.22 -21.05
C TRP A 116 1.59 -21.85 -21.68
N LYS A 117 2.65 -21.82 -20.89
CA LYS A 117 4.02 -21.62 -21.37
C LYS A 117 4.65 -22.98 -21.63
N ASP A 118 5.22 -23.17 -22.82
CA ASP A 118 5.95 -24.40 -23.15
C ASP A 118 7.17 -24.54 -22.22
N VAL A 119 7.12 -25.54 -21.38
CA VAL A 119 8.20 -25.85 -20.40
C VAL A 119 9.37 -26.61 -21.04
N PHE A 120 9.19 -27.11 -22.26
CA PHE A 120 10.21 -27.81 -23.03
C PHE A 120 10.93 -26.88 -24.02
N ALA A 121 10.46 -25.65 -24.19
CA ALA A 121 11.17 -24.65 -24.97
C ALA A 121 12.58 -24.52 -24.40
N ALA A 122 13.59 -24.73 -25.26
CA ALA A 122 14.98 -24.64 -24.85
C ALA A 122 15.23 -23.31 -24.14
N ASN A 123 15.65 -23.34 -22.88
CA ASN A 123 16.26 -22.20 -22.23
C ASN A 123 17.55 -21.92 -23.00
N THR A 124 17.50 -21.03 -23.97
CA THR A 124 18.72 -20.39 -24.42
C THR A 124 19.21 -19.59 -23.23
N ASP A 125 20.31 -20.02 -22.65
CA ASP A 125 21.06 -19.20 -21.72
C ASP A 125 21.45 -17.93 -22.47
N ASN A 126 20.71 -16.87 -22.22
CA ASN A 126 20.85 -15.58 -22.92
C ASN A 126 21.93 -14.71 -22.25
N GLY A 127 22.88 -15.30 -21.52
CA GLY A 127 23.91 -14.54 -20.78
C GLY A 127 23.35 -13.76 -19.58
N MET A 128 22.20 -14.18 -19.05
CA MET A 128 21.57 -13.48 -17.91
C MET A 128 22.45 -13.55 -16.65
N ASP A 129 23.09 -14.68 -16.41
CA ASP A 129 23.98 -14.80 -15.22
C ASP A 129 25.18 -13.87 -15.34
N GLU A 130 25.79 -13.77 -16.53
CA GLU A 130 26.90 -12.86 -16.79
C GLU A 130 26.44 -11.39 -16.65
N HIS A 131 25.28 -11.06 -17.24
CA HIS A 131 24.69 -9.73 -17.11
C HIS A 131 24.42 -9.34 -15.64
N PHE A 132 23.85 -10.23 -14.84
CA PHE A 132 23.64 -9.96 -13.41
C PHE A 132 24.93 -9.88 -12.62
N ALA A 133 25.97 -10.64 -13.00
CA ALA A 133 27.28 -10.52 -12.38
C ALA A 133 27.92 -9.14 -12.68
N ASP A 134 27.80 -8.64 -13.89
CA ASP A 134 28.27 -7.30 -14.26
C ASP A 134 27.53 -6.21 -13.50
N LEU A 135 26.20 -6.26 -13.45
CA LEU A 135 25.38 -5.34 -12.65
C LEU A 135 25.74 -5.37 -11.16
N ALA A 136 26.02 -6.54 -10.61
CA ALA A 136 26.43 -6.68 -9.21
C ALA A 136 27.78 -6.01 -8.95
N ASN A 137 28.73 -6.12 -9.88
CA ASN A 137 30.03 -5.45 -9.79
C ASN A 137 29.88 -3.91 -9.90
N GLU A 138 29.07 -3.42 -10.83
CA GLU A 138 28.80 -1.98 -10.97
C GLU A 138 28.16 -1.43 -9.69
N PHE A 139 27.13 -2.13 -9.16
CA PHE A 139 26.48 -1.73 -7.92
C PHE A 139 27.42 -1.76 -6.72
N PHE A 140 28.28 -2.77 -6.62
CA PHE A 140 29.30 -2.85 -5.56
C PHE A 140 30.26 -1.66 -5.63
N ASN A 141 30.76 -1.31 -6.82
CA ASN A 141 31.63 -0.16 -7.02
C ASN A 141 30.96 1.15 -6.62
N LEU A 142 29.68 1.34 -6.97
CA LEU A 142 28.88 2.50 -6.52
C LEU A 142 28.76 2.53 -4.99
N TYR A 143 28.45 1.40 -4.38
CA TYR A 143 28.33 1.29 -2.92
C TYR A 143 29.63 1.67 -2.21
N GLU A 144 30.77 1.16 -2.66
CA GLU A 144 32.09 1.51 -2.13
C GLU A 144 32.40 3.02 -2.34
N ALA A 145 32.09 3.53 -3.52
CA ALA A 145 32.27 4.95 -3.81
C ALA A 145 31.42 5.84 -2.90
N LEU A 146 30.15 5.49 -2.67
CA LEU A 146 29.27 6.22 -1.76
C LEU A 146 29.76 6.19 -0.31
N ASN A 147 30.29 5.05 0.15
CA ASN A 147 30.84 4.94 1.51
C ASN A 147 32.13 5.77 1.71
N ASN A 148 32.90 5.99 0.65
CA ASN A 148 34.14 6.70 0.69
C ASN A 148 34.01 8.21 0.36
N ASN A 149 32.83 8.67 -0.04
CA ASN A 149 32.55 10.07 -0.32
C ASN A 149 31.80 10.75 0.83
N ALA A 150 31.75 12.08 0.78
CA ALA A 150 30.95 12.88 1.71
C ALA A 150 29.44 12.59 1.55
N GLU A 151 28.68 12.90 2.59
CA GLU A 151 27.23 12.78 2.57
C GLU A 151 26.62 13.64 1.45
N ILE A 152 25.77 13.01 0.63
CA ILE A 152 25.07 13.69 -0.46
C ILE A 152 23.71 14.17 0.05
N VAL A 153 23.48 15.47 -0.01
CA VAL A 153 22.19 16.08 0.32
C VAL A 153 21.30 16.07 -0.92
N PHE A 154 20.22 15.31 -0.88
CA PHE A 154 19.24 15.25 -1.97
C PHE A 154 18.20 16.37 -1.87
N SER A 155 17.81 16.96 -2.99
CA SER A 155 16.80 18.01 -3.04
C SER A 155 15.91 17.93 -4.29
N LEU A 156 14.73 18.53 -4.19
CA LEU A 156 13.79 18.78 -5.30
C LEU A 156 13.84 20.27 -5.65
N THR A 157 13.61 20.61 -6.92
CA THR A 157 13.37 21.98 -7.34
C THR A 157 12.07 22.52 -6.73
N GLN A 158 11.89 23.83 -6.71
CA GLN A 158 10.66 24.45 -6.18
C GLN A 158 9.43 24.04 -6.99
N GLU A 159 9.57 23.88 -8.30
CA GLU A 159 8.52 23.40 -9.18
C GLU A 159 8.14 21.93 -8.87
N GLN A 160 9.14 21.05 -8.72
CA GLN A 160 8.93 19.65 -8.34
C GLN A 160 8.25 19.53 -6.97
N LYS A 161 8.65 20.34 -5.97
CA LYS A 161 7.99 20.41 -4.66
C LYS A 161 6.51 20.81 -4.77
N SER A 162 6.20 21.80 -5.61
CA SER A 162 4.83 22.22 -5.85
C SER A 162 3.99 21.12 -6.49
N LYS A 163 4.49 20.47 -7.55
CA LYS A 163 3.84 19.35 -8.24
C LYS A 163 3.65 18.14 -7.31
N PHE A 164 4.64 17.84 -6.49
CA PHE A 164 4.59 16.76 -5.49
C PHE A 164 3.47 17.00 -4.47
N ASN A 165 3.41 18.19 -3.88
CA ASN A 165 2.38 18.54 -2.91
C ASN A 165 0.98 18.54 -3.52
N GLN A 166 0.84 19.06 -4.74
CA GLN A 166 -0.43 19.01 -5.47
C GLN A 166 -0.90 17.58 -5.68
N PHE A 167 -0.03 16.71 -6.23
CA PHE A 167 -0.34 15.30 -6.48
C PHE A 167 -0.80 14.58 -5.22
N PHE A 168 -0.10 14.73 -4.09
CA PHE A 168 -0.47 14.03 -2.85
C PHE A 168 -1.70 14.65 -2.16
N THR A 169 -1.94 15.94 -2.32
CA THR A 169 -3.19 16.60 -1.85
C THR A 169 -4.40 16.03 -2.58
N GLU A 170 -4.33 15.96 -3.91
CA GLU A 170 -5.41 15.41 -4.74
C GLU A 170 -5.60 13.90 -4.46
N THR A 171 -4.51 13.14 -4.39
CA THR A 171 -4.52 11.71 -4.08
C THR A 171 -5.13 11.45 -2.70
N GLN A 172 -4.73 12.20 -1.68
CA GLN A 172 -5.27 12.07 -0.33
C GLN A 172 -6.78 12.36 -0.31
N SER A 173 -7.22 13.45 -0.94
CA SER A 173 -8.64 13.83 -1.00
C SER A 173 -9.47 12.76 -1.70
N MET A 174 -8.98 12.21 -2.80
CA MET A 174 -9.63 11.13 -3.53
C MET A 174 -9.77 9.86 -2.67
N TYR A 175 -8.68 9.40 -2.07
CA TYR A 175 -8.71 8.14 -1.30
C TYR A 175 -9.41 8.25 0.04
N ILE A 176 -9.45 9.43 0.68
CA ILE A 176 -10.32 9.66 1.84
C ILE A 176 -11.79 9.45 1.46
N SER A 177 -12.20 9.96 0.30
CA SER A 177 -13.58 9.79 -0.18
C SER A 177 -13.90 8.33 -0.52
N LEU A 178 -12.94 7.57 -1.04
CA LEU A 178 -13.13 6.18 -1.47
C LEU A 178 -13.00 5.15 -0.31
N LYS A 179 -12.06 5.37 0.60
CA LYS A 179 -11.63 4.37 1.61
C LYS A 179 -11.77 4.86 3.06
N GLY A 180 -12.17 6.10 3.26
CA GLY A 180 -12.26 6.68 4.59
C GLY A 180 -10.95 7.18 5.17
N LEU A 181 -11.02 7.70 6.41
CA LEU A 181 -9.88 8.32 7.10
C LEU A 181 -8.77 7.32 7.44
N ASP A 182 -9.09 6.06 7.61
CA ASP A 182 -8.14 5.01 7.99
C ASP A 182 -7.08 4.77 6.90
N TYR A 183 -7.40 5.11 5.63
CA TYR A 183 -6.47 4.99 4.51
C TYR A 183 -5.48 6.16 4.38
N ILE A 184 -5.65 7.26 5.14
CA ILE A 184 -4.77 8.44 5.08
C ILE A 184 -3.31 8.06 5.34
N GLY A 185 -3.07 7.18 6.32
CA GLY A 185 -1.72 6.73 6.66
C GLY A 185 -0.99 6.11 5.48
N THR A 186 -1.69 5.36 4.63
CA THR A 186 -1.14 4.76 3.42
C THR A 186 -0.73 5.81 2.40
N VAL A 187 -1.59 6.78 2.11
CA VAL A 187 -1.28 7.86 1.14
C VAL A 187 -0.09 8.70 1.62
N ARG A 188 -0.07 9.10 2.90
CA ARG A 188 1.03 9.91 3.46
C ARG A 188 2.36 9.19 3.41
N ARG A 189 2.39 7.88 3.74
CA ARG A 189 3.62 7.08 3.65
C ARG A 189 4.04 6.82 2.21
N SER A 190 3.09 6.73 1.28
CA SER A 190 3.43 6.67 -0.15
C SER A 190 4.15 7.93 -0.61
N GLY A 191 3.88 9.10 -0.02
CA GLY A 191 4.67 10.32 -0.25
C GLY A 191 6.12 10.17 0.20
N LEU A 192 6.35 9.64 1.39
CA LEU A 192 7.72 9.38 1.85
C LEU A 192 8.43 8.34 0.98
N ILE A 193 7.71 7.29 0.57
CA ILE A 193 8.24 6.27 -0.33
C ILE A 193 8.60 6.88 -1.70
N ALA A 194 7.75 7.74 -2.27
CA ALA A 194 8.02 8.46 -3.50
C ALA A 194 9.33 9.26 -3.41
N PHE A 195 9.49 10.00 -2.34
CA PHE A 195 10.73 10.77 -2.11
C PHE A 195 11.97 9.86 -2.05
N ARG A 196 11.87 8.71 -1.38
CA ARG A 196 12.96 7.72 -1.32
C ARG A 196 13.27 7.09 -2.68
N ILE A 197 12.25 6.81 -3.50
CA ILE A 197 12.46 6.29 -4.87
C ILE A 197 13.22 7.35 -5.70
N MET A 198 12.84 8.64 -5.61
CA MET A 198 13.57 9.71 -6.28
C MET A 198 15.02 9.78 -5.85
N MET A 199 15.30 9.65 -4.54
CA MET A 199 16.67 9.60 -4.02
C MET A 199 17.47 8.44 -4.63
N VAL A 200 16.88 7.24 -4.66
CA VAL A 200 17.53 6.04 -5.23
C VAL A 200 17.79 6.22 -6.72
N CYS A 201 16.81 6.71 -7.50
CA CYS A 201 16.99 6.96 -8.94
C CYS A 201 18.13 7.99 -9.19
N SER A 202 18.16 9.07 -8.42
CA SER A 202 19.20 10.08 -8.56
C SER A 202 20.58 9.55 -8.19
N VAL A 203 20.70 8.72 -7.16
CA VAL A 203 21.97 8.08 -6.78
C VAL A 203 22.42 7.08 -7.85
N LEU A 204 21.50 6.32 -8.45
CA LEU A 204 21.84 5.39 -9.53
C LEU A 204 22.40 6.11 -10.78
N ARG A 205 22.07 7.39 -11.01
CA ARG A 205 22.67 8.18 -12.09
C ARG A 205 24.15 8.42 -11.92
N ILE A 206 24.70 8.28 -10.71
CA ILE A 206 26.14 8.34 -10.49
C ILE A 206 26.89 7.27 -11.31
N LEU A 207 26.26 6.11 -11.55
CA LEU A 207 26.82 5.06 -12.41
C LEU A 207 27.08 5.56 -13.84
N GLU A 208 26.23 6.47 -14.33
CA GLU A 208 26.32 7.02 -15.68
C GLU A 208 27.22 8.27 -15.72
N THR A 209 27.11 9.12 -14.69
CA THR A 209 27.74 10.46 -14.69
C THR A 209 29.08 10.54 -13.94
N GLY A 210 29.27 9.67 -12.95
CA GLY A 210 30.40 9.78 -12.00
C GLY A 210 30.31 11.00 -11.08
N ASP A 211 29.17 11.70 -11.03
CA ASP A 211 29.00 12.96 -10.30
C ASP A 211 28.48 12.72 -8.87
N PHE A 212 29.32 13.03 -7.88
CA PHE A 212 29.01 12.96 -6.44
C PHE A 212 28.73 14.35 -5.84
N SER A 213 28.39 15.34 -6.64
CA SER A 213 28.17 16.70 -6.15
C SER A 213 26.95 16.74 -5.15
N SER A 214 27.09 17.67 -4.19
CA SER A 214 26.07 17.93 -3.18
C SER A 214 25.77 19.44 -3.12
N PRO A 215 24.50 19.88 -3.18
CA PRO A 215 23.27 19.07 -3.20
C PRO A 215 23.02 18.40 -4.57
N MET A 216 22.59 17.14 -4.53
CA MET A 216 22.08 16.42 -5.71
C MET A 216 20.62 16.81 -5.93
N VAL A 217 20.30 17.39 -7.07
CA VAL A 217 18.95 17.79 -7.45
C VAL A 217 18.31 16.69 -8.30
N CYS A 218 17.07 16.36 -8.01
CA CYS A 218 16.32 15.36 -8.76
C CYS A 218 16.14 15.78 -10.23
N GLU A 219 16.47 14.88 -11.15
CA GLU A 219 16.16 15.08 -12.57
C GLU A 219 14.64 15.00 -12.82
N ASP A 220 14.12 15.79 -13.76
CA ASP A 220 12.69 15.84 -14.06
C ASP A 220 12.14 14.51 -14.58
N VAL A 221 12.97 13.71 -15.25
CA VAL A 221 12.60 12.38 -15.71
C VAL A 221 12.40 11.42 -14.54
N ASP A 222 13.28 11.46 -13.52
CA ASP A 222 13.17 10.62 -12.32
C ASP A 222 11.98 11.03 -11.46
N PHE A 223 11.76 12.35 -11.34
CA PHE A 223 10.57 12.87 -10.69
C PHE A 223 9.31 12.37 -11.37
N THR A 224 9.20 12.54 -12.68
CA THR A 224 8.00 12.16 -13.46
C THR A 224 7.75 10.66 -13.41
N ASN A 225 8.79 9.84 -13.63
CA ASN A 225 8.69 8.38 -13.57
C ASN A 225 8.29 7.91 -12.17
N THR A 226 8.85 8.49 -11.12
CA THR A 226 8.48 8.15 -9.74
C THR A 226 7.02 8.46 -9.45
N ILE A 227 6.51 9.62 -9.86
CA ILE A 227 5.10 9.97 -9.69
C ILE A 227 4.18 8.94 -10.41
N GLN A 228 4.56 8.51 -11.62
CA GLN A 228 3.79 7.49 -12.35
C GLN A 228 3.81 6.13 -11.63
N ILE A 229 4.99 5.69 -11.18
CA ILE A 229 5.14 4.45 -10.41
C ILE A 229 4.27 4.51 -9.14
N VAL A 230 4.37 5.57 -8.36
CA VAL A 230 3.64 5.70 -7.10
C VAL A 230 2.13 5.80 -7.33
N LYS A 231 1.68 6.48 -8.38
CA LYS A 231 0.27 6.50 -8.78
C LYS A 231 -0.28 5.09 -9.00
N LEU A 232 0.48 4.22 -9.67
CA LEU A 232 0.12 2.82 -9.86
C LEU A 232 0.12 2.04 -8.54
N LEU A 233 1.16 2.21 -7.73
CA LEU A 233 1.31 1.48 -6.46
C LEU A 233 0.24 1.86 -5.44
N VAL A 234 -0.16 3.12 -5.35
CA VAL A 234 -1.29 3.56 -4.51
C VAL A 234 -2.60 2.91 -4.95
N LYS A 235 -2.83 2.78 -6.27
CA LYS A 235 -3.98 2.05 -6.81
C LYS A 235 -3.95 0.56 -6.44
N HIS A 236 -2.78 -0.08 -6.55
CA HIS A 236 -2.61 -1.48 -6.15
C HIS A 236 -2.80 -1.66 -4.64
N ALA A 237 -2.26 -0.76 -3.82
CA ALA A 237 -2.48 -0.76 -2.38
C ALA A 237 -3.97 -0.62 -2.04
N ALA A 238 -4.72 0.24 -2.74
CA ALA A 238 -6.15 0.40 -2.53
C ALA A 238 -6.95 -0.86 -2.88
N LYS A 239 -6.53 -1.61 -3.91
CA LYS A 239 -7.10 -2.92 -4.25
C LYS A 239 -6.83 -3.94 -3.14
N VAL A 240 -5.57 -4.10 -2.74
CA VAL A 240 -5.18 -5.01 -1.65
C VAL A 240 -5.90 -4.66 -0.34
N TYR A 241 -6.02 -3.36 -0.03
CA TYR A 241 -6.77 -2.89 1.14
C TYR A 241 -8.22 -3.36 1.16
N SER A 242 -8.88 -3.36 -0.01
CA SER A 242 -10.27 -3.83 -0.12
C SER A 242 -10.40 -5.35 0.03
N ASP A 243 -9.34 -6.09 -0.30
CA ASP A 243 -9.30 -7.55 -0.24
C ASP A 243 -8.85 -8.08 1.15
N LEU A 244 -8.40 -7.18 2.05
CA LEU A 244 -8.07 -7.58 3.42
C LEU A 244 -9.33 -8.00 4.17
N PRO A 245 -9.24 -8.99 5.08
CA PRO A 245 -10.36 -9.36 5.94
C PRO A 245 -10.82 -8.14 6.73
N GLU A 246 -12.13 -7.85 6.65
CA GLU A 246 -12.72 -6.92 7.61
C GLU A 246 -12.57 -7.53 9.00
N GLU A 247 -11.99 -6.82 9.95
CA GLU A 247 -12.12 -7.24 11.35
C GLU A 247 -13.61 -7.38 11.65
N PRO A 248 -14.05 -8.43 12.40
CA PRO A 248 -15.39 -8.45 12.95
C PRO A 248 -15.53 -7.19 13.79
N ALA A 249 -16.13 -6.20 13.19
CA ALA A 249 -16.11 -4.84 13.65
C ALA A 249 -16.54 -4.79 15.13
N ARG A 250 -15.71 -4.21 15.96
CA ARG A 250 -16.26 -3.14 16.81
C ARG A 250 -16.83 -2.14 15.81
N ALA A 251 -18.12 -2.25 15.54
CA ALA A 251 -18.80 -1.48 14.51
C ALA A 251 -18.54 0.00 14.76
N LYS A 252 -17.55 0.56 14.10
CA LYS A 252 -17.43 2.02 13.99
C LYS A 252 -18.73 2.44 13.33
N PRO A 253 -19.53 3.30 13.94
CA PRO A 253 -20.79 3.72 13.33
C PRO A 253 -20.45 4.29 11.94
N LYS A 254 -20.99 3.65 10.90
CA LYS A 254 -20.84 4.12 9.52
C LYS A 254 -21.08 5.62 9.47
N SER A 255 -20.21 6.34 8.82
CA SER A 255 -20.36 7.79 8.64
C SER A 255 -21.74 8.08 8.00
N ARG A 256 -22.23 9.29 8.18
CA ARG A 256 -23.51 9.72 7.56
C ARG A 256 -23.46 9.55 6.03
N LYS A 257 -22.30 9.78 5.41
CA LYS A 257 -22.05 9.62 3.97
C LYS A 257 -22.09 8.15 3.53
N GLU A 258 -21.47 7.25 4.29
CA GLU A 258 -21.50 5.81 4.01
C GLU A 258 -22.90 5.22 4.18
N ARG A 259 -23.61 5.58 5.26
CA ARG A 259 -25.02 5.15 5.45
C ARG A 259 -25.91 5.63 4.32
N PHE A 260 -25.66 6.81 3.78
CA PHE A 260 -26.40 7.35 2.65
C PHE A 260 -26.12 6.52 1.38
N LEU A 261 -24.85 6.22 1.09
CA LEU A 261 -24.45 5.39 -0.06
C LEU A 261 -25.08 3.98 0.00
N ASP A 262 -25.01 3.34 1.18
CA ASP A 262 -25.57 1.99 1.39
C ASP A 262 -27.10 1.94 1.22
N ALA A 263 -27.77 3.05 1.49
CA ALA A 263 -29.23 3.14 1.36
C ALA A 263 -29.68 3.43 -0.08
N LEU A 264 -28.77 3.80 -0.99
CA LEU A 264 -29.11 4.07 -2.39
C LEU A 264 -29.34 2.76 -3.16
N PRO A 265 -30.49 2.60 -3.86
CA PRO A 265 -30.73 1.42 -4.68
C PRO A 265 -29.86 1.37 -5.92
N TYR A 266 -29.89 0.25 -6.64
CA TYR A 266 -29.11 0.05 -7.87
C TYR A 266 -29.38 1.16 -8.90
N ASN A 267 -30.65 1.44 -9.19
CA ASN A 267 -31.06 2.55 -10.07
C ASN A 267 -31.88 3.56 -9.29
N PHE A 268 -31.57 4.83 -9.40
CA PHE A 268 -32.33 5.89 -8.75
C PHE A 268 -32.19 7.23 -9.48
N ASN A 269 -33.15 8.10 -9.23
CA ASN A 269 -33.17 9.48 -9.73
C ASN A 269 -32.99 10.49 -8.57
N ARG A 270 -33.03 11.78 -8.91
CA ARG A 270 -32.89 12.86 -7.93
C ARG A 270 -33.93 12.77 -6.81
N GLN A 271 -35.18 12.50 -7.13
CA GLN A 271 -36.23 12.40 -6.12
C GLN A 271 -36.03 11.20 -5.20
N GLY A 272 -35.55 10.07 -5.75
CA GLY A 272 -35.22 8.87 -4.99
C GLY A 272 -34.15 9.12 -3.94
N TYR A 273 -33.02 9.74 -4.31
CA TYR A 273 -31.97 10.00 -3.32
C TYR A 273 -32.36 11.09 -2.30
N LEU A 274 -33.18 12.08 -2.65
CA LEU A 274 -33.69 13.08 -1.70
C LEU A 274 -34.64 12.46 -0.67
N THR A 275 -35.47 11.51 -1.09
CA THR A 275 -36.34 10.75 -0.16
C THR A 275 -35.50 9.96 0.85
N ILE A 276 -34.41 9.33 0.40
CA ILE A 276 -33.49 8.60 1.28
C ILE A 276 -32.74 9.57 2.19
N ALA A 277 -32.30 10.71 1.68
CA ALA A 277 -31.64 11.76 2.46
C ALA A 277 -32.55 12.25 3.61
N THR A 278 -33.84 12.49 3.34
CA THR A 278 -34.83 12.88 4.35
C THR A 278 -34.97 11.81 5.44
N LYS A 279 -35.05 10.53 5.07
CA LYS A 279 -35.12 9.42 6.04
C LYS A 279 -33.87 9.32 6.93
N LEU A 280 -32.70 9.75 6.44
CA LEU A 280 -31.43 9.74 7.17
C LEU A 280 -31.11 11.08 7.84
N ASN A 281 -32.04 12.05 7.85
CA ASN A 281 -31.86 13.40 8.36
C ASN A 281 -30.65 14.12 7.72
N ILE A 282 -30.49 13.98 6.40
CA ILE A 282 -29.44 14.63 5.61
C ILE A 282 -30.08 15.79 4.83
N PRO A 283 -29.58 17.04 4.97
CA PRO A 283 -30.09 18.18 4.18
C PRO A 283 -29.89 17.94 2.68
N ASP A 284 -30.83 18.38 1.85
CA ASP A 284 -30.84 18.18 0.41
C ASP A 284 -29.55 18.62 -0.28
N LYS A 285 -29.04 19.82 0.11
CA LYS A 285 -27.78 20.35 -0.43
C LYS A 285 -26.57 19.45 -0.11
N THR A 286 -26.58 18.85 1.08
CA THR A 286 -25.52 17.90 1.50
C THR A 286 -25.63 16.60 0.73
N ALA A 287 -26.85 16.07 0.56
CA ALA A 287 -27.10 14.87 -0.24
C ALA A 287 -26.66 15.06 -1.70
N GLN A 288 -26.96 16.20 -2.30
CA GLN A 288 -26.52 16.55 -3.65
C GLN A 288 -24.98 16.61 -3.74
N GLY A 289 -24.32 17.15 -2.73
CA GLY A 289 -22.85 17.14 -2.62
C GLY A 289 -22.29 15.71 -2.58
N TYR A 290 -22.91 14.83 -1.77
CA TYR A 290 -22.50 13.41 -1.70
C TYR A 290 -22.66 12.68 -3.04
N ILE A 291 -23.78 12.87 -3.74
CA ILE A 291 -23.99 12.29 -5.08
C ILE A 291 -22.91 12.78 -6.05
N THR A 292 -22.61 14.08 -6.06
CA THR A 292 -21.55 14.64 -6.91
C THR A 292 -20.19 14.04 -6.62
N ASP A 293 -19.85 13.86 -5.34
CA ASP A 293 -18.61 13.24 -4.92
C ASP A 293 -18.52 11.76 -5.34
N PHE A 294 -19.62 11.01 -5.20
CA PHE A 294 -19.68 9.60 -5.58
C PHE A 294 -19.55 9.41 -7.10
N VAL A 295 -20.14 10.30 -7.90
CA VAL A 295 -19.97 10.28 -9.36
C VAL A 295 -18.53 10.61 -9.74
N LYS A 296 -17.94 11.65 -9.14
CA LYS A 296 -16.52 11.99 -9.38
C LYS A 296 -15.56 10.86 -8.97
N ALA A 297 -15.92 10.13 -7.93
CA ALA A 297 -15.14 9.01 -7.43
C ALA A 297 -15.36 7.70 -8.22
N GLY A 298 -16.27 7.69 -9.21
CA GLY A 298 -16.60 6.49 -10.00
C GLY A 298 -17.34 5.39 -9.20
N ILE A 299 -17.98 5.76 -8.09
CA ILE A 299 -18.81 4.85 -7.28
C ILE A 299 -20.22 4.77 -7.85
N LEU A 300 -20.70 5.88 -8.40
CA LEU A 300 -21.98 5.98 -9.10
C LEU A 300 -21.73 6.38 -10.55
N ASP A 301 -22.42 5.70 -11.45
CA ASP A 301 -22.47 6.13 -12.85
C ASP A 301 -23.66 7.06 -13.05
N LYS A 302 -23.48 8.07 -13.89
CA LYS A 302 -24.57 8.96 -14.30
C LYS A 302 -25.03 8.56 -15.69
N ASP A 303 -26.26 8.04 -15.76
CA ASP A 303 -26.91 7.64 -17.01
C ASP A 303 -27.99 8.68 -17.40
N GLY A 304 -27.57 9.70 -18.17
CA GLY A 304 -28.46 10.79 -18.60
C GLY A 304 -28.60 11.95 -17.61
N GLN A 305 -29.70 12.72 -17.74
CA GLN A 305 -29.81 14.02 -17.04
C GLN A 305 -30.09 13.91 -15.53
N ASP A 306 -30.77 12.85 -15.06
CA ASP A 306 -31.13 12.67 -13.64
C ASP A 306 -31.17 11.18 -13.23
N LEU A 307 -30.51 10.29 -13.94
CA LEU A 307 -30.47 8.87 -13.61
C LEU A 307 -29.09 8.48 -13.10
N TYR A 308 -29.03 7.69 -12.04
CA TYR A 308 -27.80 7.23 -11.40
C TYR A 308 -27.84 5.71 -11.20
N ILE A 309 -26.69 5.07 -11.39
CA ILE A 309 -26.51 3.63 -11.20
C ILE A 309 -25.50 3.43 -10.07
N ASN A 310 -25.91 2.69 -9.03
CA ASN A 310 -25.05 2.32 -7.92
C ASN A 310 -24.49 0.91 -8.15
N GLN A 311 -23.27 0.81 -8.61
CA GLN A 311 -22.60 -0.47 -8.87
C GLN A 311 -22.37 -1.34 -7.61
N ASN A 312 -22.48 -0.77 -6.42
CA ASN A 312 -22.35 -1.49 -5.15
C ASN A 312 -23.67 -2.11 -4.67
N ALA A 313 -24.80 -1.74 -5.25
CA ALA A 313 -26.11 -2.30 -4.91
C ALA A 313 -26.46 -3.44 -5.87
N LYS A 314 -27.17 -4.46 -5.38
CA LYS A 314 -27.69 -5.53 -6.25
C LYS A 314 -28.84 -5.01 -7.08
N PRO A 315 -28.96 -5.41 -8.38
CA PRO A 315 -30.14 -5.11 -9.18
C PRO A 315 -31.38 -5.69 -8.48
N SER A 316 -32.39 -4.85 -8.28
CA SER A 316 -33.67 -5.33 -7.76
C SER A 316 -34.31 -6.26 -8.80
N ASN A 317 -34.56 -7.52 -8.42
CA ASN A 317 -35.33 -8.48 -9.23
C ASN A 317 -36.74 -7.92 -9.43
N PRO A 318 -37.28 -7.87 -10.64
CA PRO A 318 -38.64 -7.35 -10.88
C PRO A 318 -39.80 -8.24 -10.38
N GLU A 319 -39.57 -9.34 -9.66
CA GLU A 319 -40.59 -10.36 -9.33
C GLU A 319 -41.19 -10.26 -7.94
N THR A 320 -41.09 -9.16 -7.18
CA THR A 320 -41.74 -9.05 -5.86
C THR A 320 -42.68 -7.84 -5.70
N LEU A 321 -43.35 -7.44 -6.77
CA LEU A 321 -44.41 -6.44 -6.73
C LEU A 321 -45.74 -7.06 -7.22
N GLY A 322 -46.14 -8.15 -6.60
CA GLY A 322 -47.46 -8.78 -6.98
C GLY A 322 -47.84 -9.94 -6.10
N SER A 323 -48.02 -9.75 -4.78
CA SER A 323 -48.87 -10.63 -3.95
C SER A 323 -48.88 -10.22 -2.48
N GLN A 324 -49.46 -9.07 -2.17
CA GLN A 324 -49.99 -8.77 -0.83
C GLN A 324 -51.19 -7.83 -0.97
N ASP A 325 -52.26 -8.28 -1.64
CA ASP A 325 -53.60 -7.72 -1.52
C ASP A 325 -54.62 -8.75 -2.09
N ALA A 326 -54.71 -9.92 -1.46
CA ALA A 326 -55.88 -10.81 -1.67
C ALA A 326 -55.84 -11.96 -0.67
N GLN A 327 -56.13 -11.69 0.61
CA GLN A 327 -56.63 -12.69 1.56
C GLN A 327 -57.05 -12.02 2.88
N GLU A 328 -58.16 -11.32 2.84
CA GLU A 328 -59.02 -11.08 4.00
C GLU A 328 -60.44 -10.75 3.52
N VAL A 329 -61.15 -11.76 3.01
CA VAL A 329 -62.60 -11.87 3.06
C VAL A 329 -62.95 -13.34 2.79
N GLN A 330 -63.12 -14.14 3.85
CA GLN A 330 -64.15 -15.20 3.99
C GLN A 330 -63.82 -16.07 5.20
N GLU A 331 -64.91 -16.21 6.01
CA GLU A 331 -65.13 -17.10 7.17
C GLU A 331 -64.86 -16.42 8.51
N GLY A 332 -65.86 -16.13 9.40
CA GLY A 332 -67.24 -16.54 9.57
C GLY A 332 -67.58 -16.17 11.01
#